data_af58a36e16e7d8ebdedb8375e949a90f
#
_entry.id   af58a36e16e7d8ebdedb8375e949a90f
#
_cell.length_a   1.000
_cell.length_b   1.000
_cell.length_c   1.000
_cell.angle_alpha   90.00
_cell.angle_beta   90.00
_cell.angle_gamma   90.00
#
_symmetry.space_group_name_H-M   'P 1'
#
loop_
_entity.id
_entity.type
_entity.pdbx_description
1 polymer ?
#
loop_
_entity_poly.entity_id
_entity_poly.type
_entity_poly.pdbx_seq_one_letter_code
_entity_poly.pdbx_strand_id
1 'polypeptide(L)'
;MAKRTEGMSTDDSLFGESRPFFIPGTEQLDITTHPYRLFIFKPNTTPPETGFPVMYVLDGNSLFGTMVEAIRLQSRRPEKTGVVPAIIVGIGYQTEAPYHPLRHYDLTLTGPDVSIEGKRKDFSIHTYGGASAFFSFLEKTVKPYIEQRFPINQSRQTLFGHSLGGLFVLHTLFEHPDAYQTYIAGSPSIHWNKELFLEKEHQFTNRIRQVPMDVRLLVGVGELEKHHPCQMNAHAKSLANRMLPLSLYGLHTTYHEFPEEGHTSVLPVLMNDAFRFAFYHQDPLTTTDLKER
;
A
#
# COMPACT_ATOMS: atom_id res chain seq x y z
N MET A 1 -52.68 -33.90 -4.21
CA MET A 1 -51.70 -34.11 -5.28
C MET A 1 -50.45 -33.30 -4.94
N ALA A 2 -49.47 -33.91 -4.34
CA ALA A 2 -48.19 -33.27 -4.01
C ALA A 2 -47.24 -33.47 -5.20
N LYS A 3 -46.80 -32.38 -5.84
CA LYS A 3 -45.73 -32.40 -6.84
C LYS A 3 -44.42 -32.70 -6.12
N ARG A 4 -43.83 -33.86 -6.39
CA ARG A 4 -42.41 -34.17 -6.11
C ARG A 4 -41.60 -33.23 -6.95
N THR A 5 -40.80 -32.37 -6.30
CA THR A 5 -39.66 -31.73 -6.89
C THR A 5 -38.60 -32.81 -7.10
N GLU A 6 -38.34 -33.18 -8.35
CA GLU A 6 -37.20 -34.01 -8.75
C GLU A 6 -35.92 -33.24 -8.37
N GLY A 7 -35.19 -33.78 -7.40
CA GLY A 7 -33.87 -33.30 -7.08
C GLY A 7 -32.96 -33.56 -8.29
N MET A 8 -32.34 -32.53 -8.82
CA MET A 8 -31.22 -32.66 -9.75
C MET A 8 -30.12 -33.44 -9.03
N SER A 9 -29.93 -34.69 -9.41
CA SER A 9 -28.74 -35.45 -9.09
C SER A 9 -27.57 -34.79 -9.80
N THR A 10 -26.73 -34.06 -9.09
CA THR A 10 -25.41 -33.65 -9.60
C THR A 10 -24.60 -34.91 -9.78
N ASP A 11 -24.20 -35.17 -11.00
CA ASP A 11 -23.28 -36.28 -11.31
C ASP A 11 -21.88 -35.88 -10.81
N ASP A 12 -21.58 -36.25 -9.55
CA ASP A 12 -20.30 -35.94 -8.89
C ASP A 12 -19.10 -36.57 -9.62
N SER A 13 -19.36 -37.51 -10.58
CA SER A 13 -18.29 -38.12 -11.39
C SER A 13 -17.64 -37.14 -12.37
N LEU A 14 -18.32 -36.00 -12.68
CA LEU A 14 -17.78 -34.95 -13.55
C LEU A 14 -16.77 -34.03 -12.85
N PHE A 15 -16.71 -34.06 -11.52
CA PHE A 15 -15.87 -33.17 -10.74
C PHE A 15 -14.76 -33.97 -10.05
N GLY A 16 -13.54 -33.45 -10.09
CA GLY A 16 -12.40 -34.01 -9.36
C GLY A 16 -12.47 -33.64 -7.87
N GLU A 17 -11.47 -34.08 -7.11
CA GLU A 17 -11.35 -33.71 -5.70
C GLU A 17 -11.20 -32.20 -5.52
N SER A 18 -11.91 -31.63 -4.55
CA SER A 18 -11.71 -30.24 -4.11
C SER A 18 -10.32 -30.06 -3.51
N ARG A 19 -9.60 -29.04 -3.94
CA ARG A 19 -8.28 -28.70 -3.42
C ARG A 19 -8.22 -27.22 -3.05
N PRO A 20 -7.44 -26.84 -2.01
CA PRO A 20 -7.19 -25.43 -1.72
C PRO A 20 -6.59 -24.71 -2.93
N PHE A 21 -7.07 -23.50 -3.21
CA PHE A 21 -6.50 -22.67 -4.25
C PHE A 21 -5.35 -21.85 -3.68
N PHE A 22 -4.18 -21.91 -4.32
CA PHE A 22 -3.01 -21.12 -3.98
C PHE A 22 -2.59 -20.26 -5.17
N ILE A 23 -2.22 -19.01 -4.90
CA ILE A 23 -1.61 -18.17 -5.92
C ILE A 23 -0.15 -18.62 -6.10
N PRO A 24 0.28 -19.05 -7.28
CA PRO A 24 1.67 -19.50 -7.49
C PRO A 24 2.69 -18.41 -7.15
N GLY A 25 3.78 -18.80 -6.50
CA GLY A 25 4.86 -17.91 -6.08
C GLY A 25 4.59 -17.18 -4.76
N THR A 26 3.49 -17.53 -4.06
CA THR A 26 3.18 -16.97 -2.75
C THR A 26 3.56 -17.91 -1.61
N GLU A 27 3.92 -17.32 -0.50
CA GLU A 27 4.10 -17.96 0.80
C GLU A 27 3.66 -17.02 1.92
N GLN A 28 3.39 -17.57 3.10
CA GLN A 28 3.16 -16.80 4.31
C GLN A 28 4.00 -17.35 5.45
N LEU A 29 4.39 -16.49 6.38
CA LEU A 29 5.10 -16.89 7.59
C LEU A 29 4.70 -15.99 8.77
N ASP A 30 4.52 -16.61 9.92
CA ASP A 30 4.27 -15.93 11.18
C ASP A 30 5.60 -15.57 11.85
N ILE A 31 5.68 -14.34 12.40
CA ILE A 31 6.85 -13.90 13.14
C ILE A 31 6.69 -14.31 14.59
N THR A 32 7.56 -15.17 15.07
CA THR A 32 7.43 -15.81 16.39
C THR A 32 7.54 -14.83 17.57
N THR A 33 8.24 -13.72 17.38
CA THR A 33 8.48 -12.70 18.43
C THR A 33 7.52 -11.53 18.39
N HIS A 34 6.64 -11.45 17.37
CA HIS A 34 5.70 -10.35 17.14
C HIS A 34 4.37 -10.91 16.64
N PRO A 35 3.25 -10.19 16.80
CA PRO A 35 1.94 -10.64 16.34
C PRO A 35 1.74 -10.52 14.82
N TYR A 36 2.83 -10.35 14.06
CA TYR A 36 2.77 -10.08 12.64
C TYR A 36 2.91 -11.35 11.80
N ARG A 37 2.30 -11.30 10.61
CA ARG A 37 2.41 -12.28 9.54
C ARG A 37 2.92 -11.57 8.30
N LEU A 38 3.93 -12.16 7.64
CA LEU A 38 4.36 -11.74 6.33
C LEU A 38 3.71 -12.62 5.27
N PHE A 39 3.25 -11.97 4.21
CA PHE A 39 2.82 -12.59 2.97
C PHE A 39 3.81 -12.20 1.88
N ILE A 40 4.38 -13.15 1.17
CA ILE A 40 5.45 -12.87 0.21
C ILE A 40 5.08 -13.47 -1.14
N PHE A 41 5.15 -12.65 -2.18
CA PHE A 41 5.11 -13.10 -3.56
C PHE A 41 6.43 -12.83 -4.23
N LYS A 42 7.01 -13.86 -4.85
CA LYS A 42 8.20 -13.78 -5.70
C LYS A 42 7.82 -14.12 -7.14
N PRO A 43 8.17 -13.28 -8.14
CA PRO A 43 7.98 -13.61 -9.55
C PRO A 43 8.74 -14.88 -9.94
N ASN A 44 8.13 -15.71 -10.79
CA ASN A 44 8.79 -16.89 -11.36
C ASN A 44 9.53 -16.52 -12.66
N THR A 45 10.41 -15.53 -12.58
CA THR A 45 11.26 -15.05 -13.67
C THR A 45 12.69 -14.88 -13.18
N THR A 46 13.64 -14.82 -14.09
CA THR A 46 15.02 -14.48 -13.72
C THR A 46 15.07 -13.06 -13.20
N PRO A 47 15.71 -12.81 -12.04
CA PRO A 47 15.86 -11.46 -11.53
C PRO A 47 16.73 -10.62 -12.47
N PRO A 48 16.45 -9.31 -12.59
CA PRO A 48 17.38 -8.37 -13.21
C PRO A 48 18.75 -8.39 -12.49
N GLU A 49 19.81 -7.95 -13.15
CA GLU A 49 21.15 -7.84 -12.52
C GLU A 49 21.13 -6.99 -11.25
N THR A 50 20.30 -5.95 -11.23
CA THR A 50 20.12 -5.07 -10.06
C THR A 50 19.18 -5.64 -9.00
N GLY A 51 18.59 -6.82 -9.23
CA GLY A 51 17.55 -7.41 -8.39
C GLY A 51 16.13 -6.92 -8.73
N PHE A 52 15.13 -7.56 -8.10
CA PHE A 52 13.72 -7.16 -8.26
C PHE A 52 13.41 -5.89 -7.48
N PRO A 53 12.63 -4.95 -8.02
CA PRO A 53 11.98 -3.96 -7.18
C PRO A 53 11.04 -4.63 -6.19
N VAL A 54 10.78 -3.99 -5.06
CA VAL A 54 9.92 -4.53 -3.99
C VAL A 54 8.89 -3.52 -3.54
N MET A 55 7.67 -4.00 -3.24
CA MET A 55 6.62 -3.23 -2.61
C MET A 55 6.22 -3.86 -1.29
N TYR A 56 6.38 -3.10 -0.21
CA TYR A 56 5.88 -3.43 1.13
C TYR A 56 4.47 -2.88 1.26
N VAL A 57 3.52 -3.76 1.57
CA VAL A 57 2.07 -3.47 1.57
C VAL A 57 1.55 -3.64 2.98
N LEU A 58 1.09 -2.56 3.58
CA LEU A 58 0.43 -2.58 4.88
C LEU A 58 -0.97 -3.23 4.77
N ASP A 59 -1.50 -3.71 5.89
CA ASP A 59 -2.76 -4.46 5.93
C ASP A 59 -2.76 -5.69 5.00
N GLY A 60 -1.67 -6.45 5.01
CA GLY A 60 -1.41 -7.57 4.11
C GLY A 60 -2.52 -8.62 4.07
N ASN A 61 -3.20 -8.89 5.21
CA ASN A 61 -4.33 -9.82 5.25
C ASN A 61 -5.45 -9.45 4.26
N SER A 62 -5.71 -8.15 4.08
CA SER A 62 -6.76 -7.65 3.20
C SER A 62 -6.29 -7.44 1.75
N LEU A 63 -5.05 -6.97 1.56
CA LEU A 63 -4.63 -6.39 0.29
C LEU A 63 -3.73 -7.30 -0.55
N PHE A 64 -2.99 -8.23 0.10
CA PHE A 64 -1.94 -8.99 -0.55
C PHE A 64 -2.43 -9.82 -1.75
N GLY A 65 -3.53 -10.55 -1.63
CA GLY A 65 -4.06 -11.39 -2.71
C GLY A 65 -4.37 -10.61 -3.98
N THR A 66 -5.08 -9.47 -3.83
CA THR A 66 -5.42 -8.58 -4.96
C THR A 66 -4.16 -7.98 -5.59
N MET A 67 -3.19 -7.54 -4.77
CA MET A 67 -1.91 -7.03 -5.25
C MET A 67 -1.17 -8.07 -6.08
N VAL A 68 -1.10 -9.31 -5.60
CA VAL A 68 -0.38 -10.38 -6.29
C VAL A 68 -1.02 -10.71 -7.64
N GLU A 69 -2.34 -10.87 -7.69
CA GLU A 69 -2.98 -11.15 -8.98
C GLU A 69 -2.83 -10.00 -9.97
N ALA A 70 -2.95 -8.76 -9.50
CA ALA A 70 -2.77 -7.59 -10.36
C ALA A 70 -1.34 -7.48 -10.90
N ILE A 71 -0.30 -7.67 -10.08
CA ILE A 71 1.11 -7.60 -10.56
C ILE A 71 1.44 -8.78 -11.48
N ARG A 72 0.95 -9.98 -11.21
CA ARG A 72 1.15 -11.16 -12.06
C ARG A 72 0.59 -10.94 -13.47
N LEU A 73 -0.58 -10.32 -13.59
CA LEU A 73 -1.19 -10.01 -14.89
C LEU A 73 -0.41 -8.92 -15.62
N GLN A 74 -0.10 -7.82 -14.96
CA GLN A 74 0.55 -6.67 -15.59
C GLN A 74 2.00 -6.95 -15.99
N SER A 75 2.77 -7.63 -15.15
CA SER A 75 4.19 -7.90 -15.42
C SER A 75 4.45 -9.02 -16.42
N ARG A 76 3.40 -9.64 -16.98
CA ARG A 76 3.56 -10.65 -18.07
C ARG A 76 4.11 -10.08 -19.37
N ARG A 77 3.85 -8.81 -19.63
CA ARG A 77 4.28 -8.11 -20.85
C ARG A 77 4.69 -6.69 -20.50
N PRO A 78 5.85 -6.52 -19.84
CA PRO A 78 6.33 -5.20 -19.40
C PRO A 78 6.43 -4.19 -20.54
N GLU A 79 6.74 -4.65 -21.75
CA GLU A 79 6.80 -3.84 -22.97
C GLU A 79 5.45 -3.22 -23.37
N LYS A 80 4.33 -3.79 -22.89
CA LYS A 80 2.97 -3.27 -23.16
C LYS A 80 2.39 -2.51 -21.99
N THR A 81 2.63 -2.97 -20.78
CA THR A 81 2.02 -2.42 -19.55
C THR A 81 2.90 -1.38 -18.90
N GLY A 82 4.20 -1.40 -19.19
CA GLY A 82 5.21 -0.62 -18.48
C GLY A 82 5.55 -1.16 -17.09
N VAL A 83 4.95 -2.29 -16.65
CA VAL A 83 5.13 -2.81 -15.29
C VAL A 83 6.08 -4.00 -15.31
N VAL A 84 7.24 -3.86 -14.66
CA VAL A 84 8.21 -4.95 -14.54
C VAL A 84 7.83 -5.91 -13.40
N PRO A 85 8.29 -7.17 -13.45
CA PRO A 85 8.14 -8.11 -12.34
C PRO A 85 8.74 -7.55 -11.04
N ALA A 86 8.00 -7.67 -9.93
CA ALA A 86 8.40 -7.15 -8.63
C ALA A 86 8.02 -8.13 -7.51
N ILE A 87 8.73 -8.06 -6.41
CA ILE A 87 8.38 -8.77 -5.16
C ILE A 87 7.33 -7.96 -4.41
N ILE A 88 6.29 -8.64 -3.92
CA ILE A 88 5.27 -8.04 -3.05
C ILE A 88 5.40 -8.64 -1.66
N VAL A 89 5.53 -7.79 -0.65
CA VAL A 89 5.63 -8.18 0.77
C VAL A 89 4.45 -7.56 1.52
N GLY A 90 3.43 -8.36 1.79
CA GLY A 90 2.32 -7.95 2.64
C GLY A 90 2.70 -8.06 4.11
N ILE A 91 2.56 -6.99 4.86
CA ILE A 91 2.72 -6.96 6.31
C ILE A 91 1.32 -6.98 6.92
N GLY A 92 1.00 -8.07 7.59
CA GLY A 92 -0.28 -8.30 8.24
C GLY A 92 -0.13 -8.87 9.63
N TYR A 93 -1.17 -9.53 10.11
CA TYR A 93 -1.27 -10.04 11.47
C TYR A 93 -1.63 -11.53 11.46
N GLN A 94 -1.32 -12.23 12.54
CA GLN A 94 -1.64 -13.66 12.73
C GLN A 94 -3.14 -13.86 12.98
N THR A 95 -3.94 -13.56 11.97
CA THR A 95 -5.40 -13.67 11.97
C THR A 95 -5.91 -13.96 10.56
N GLU A 96 -7.11 -14.52 10.46
CA GLU A 96 -7.83 -14.69 9.20
C GLU A 96 -8.76 -13.48 8.88
N ALA A 97 -8.93 -12.56 9.82
CA ALA A 97 -9.69 -11.34 9.59
C ALA A 97 -8.93 -10.39 8.64
N PRO A 98 -9.63 -9.67 7.76
CA PRO A 98 -9.00 -8.74 6.81
C PRO A 98 -8.27 -7.59 7.51
N TYR A 99 -8.71 -7.19 8.70
CA TYR A 99 -8.10 -6.16 9.52
C TYR A 99 -8.02 -6.62 10.98
N HIS A 100 -6.84 -6.41 11.60
CA HIS A 100 -6.63 -6.68 13.01
C HIS A 100 -6.72 -5.38 13.82
N PRO A 101 -7.33 -5.37 15.03
CA PRO A 101 -7.44 -4.16 15.87
C PRO A 101 -6.10 -3.49 16.20
N LEU A 102 -5.02 -4.27 16.33
CA LEU A 102 -3.67 -3.77 16.62
C LEU A 102 -3.15 -2.76 15.57
N ARG A 103 -3.71 -2.78 14.35
CA ARG A 103 -3.37 -1.79 13.32
C ARG A 103 -3.60 -0.34 13.74
N HIS A 104 -4.52 -0.10 14.69
CA HIS A 104 -4.73 1.23 15.23
C HIS A 104 -3.54 1.71 16.07
N TYR A 105 -2.88 0.80 16.77
CA TYR A 105 -1.64 1.09 17.48
C TYR A 105 -0.47 1.27 16.49
N ASP A 106 -0.27 0.32 15.61
CA ASP A 106 0.92 0.24 14.74
C ASP A 106 0.97 1.33 13.65
N LEU A 107 -0.19 1.82 13.19
CA LEU A 107 -0.26 2.75 12.05
C LEU A 107 -0.48 4.22 12.47
N THR A 108 -0.50 4.51 13.77
CA THR A 108 -0.74 5.87 14.27
C THR A 108 0.34 6.33 15.25
N LEU A 109 0.66 7.62 15.22
CA LEU A 109 1.59 8.25 16.18
C LEU A 109 0.90 8.63 17.49
N THR A 110 -0.42 8.86 17.44
CA THR A 110 -1.25 9.26 18.60
C THR A 110 -2.68 8.78 18.39
N GLY A 111 -3.53 8.93 19.40
CA GLY A 111 -4.98 8.80 19.27
C GLY A 111 -5.58 9.82 18.27
N PRO A 112 -6.83 9.63 17.89
CA PRO A 112 -7.55 10.56 17.02
C PRO A 112 -7.84 11.89 17.73
N ASP A 113 -8.13 12.93 16.95
CA ASP A 113 -8.63 14.20 17.52
C ASP A 113 -9.93 13.98 18.31
N VAL A 114 -10.09 14.70 19.41
CA VAL A 114 -11.25 14.59 20.33
C VAL A 114 -12.58 14.78 19.59
N SER A 115 -12.61 15.59 18.53
CA SER A 115 -13.79 15.80 17.69
C SER A 115 -14.24 14.53 16.93
N ILE A 116 -13.34 13.58 16.74
CA ILE A 116 -13.58 12.28 16.10
C ILE A 116 -13.94 11.23 17.15
N GLU A 117 -13.24 11.24 18.28
CA GLU A 117 -13.41 10.30 19.38
C GLU A 117 -14.84 10.30 19.95
N GLY A 118 -15.45 11.48 20.08
CA GLY A 118 -16.83 11.62 20.59
C GLY A 118 -17.93 11.08 19.66
N LYS A 119 -17.63 10.75 18.40
CA LYS A 119 -18.60 10.28 17.41
C LYS A 119 -18.60 8.76 17.20
N ARG A 120 -17.62 8.03 17.72
CA ARG A 120 -17.51 6.57 17.57
C ARG A 120 -17.25 5.92 18.92
N LYS A 121 -18.24 5.18 19.43
CA LYS A 121 -18.19 4.44 20.70
C LYS A 121 -17.09 3.36 20.75
N ASP A 122 -16.55 2.95 19.61
CA ASP A 122 -15.58 1.84 19.52
C ASP A 122 -14.11 2.25 19.70
N PHE A 123 -13.79 3.55 19.72
CA PHE A 123 -12.41 4.02 19.88
C PHE A 123 -11.82 3.83 21.28
N SER A 124 -12.66 3.68 22.32
CA SER A 124 -12.21 3.54 23.70
C SER A 124 -11.47 2.21 24.00
N ILE A 125 -11.47 1.26 23.04
CA ILE A 125 -10.91 -0.08 23.22
C ILE A 125 -9.53 -0.21 22.54
N HIS A 126 -9.13 0.74 21.70
CA HIS A 126 -7.89 0.66 20.95
C HIS A 126 -6.76 1.44 21.62
N THR A 127 -5.56 0.87 21.58
CA THR A 127 -4.32 1.59 21.89
C THR A 127 -3.79 2.25 20.63
N TYR A 128 -3.06 3.36 20.79
CA TYR A 128 -2.51 4.17 19.72
C TYR A 128 -1.04 4.51 19.99
N GLY A 129 -0.32 4.98 19.00
CA GLY A 129 1.01 5.57 19.23
C GLY A 129 2.18 4.65 18.98
N GLY A 130 1.96 3.50 18.35
CA GLY A 130 3.01 2.50 18.07
C GLY A 130 3.78 2.70 16.74
N ALA A 131 3.43 3.71 15.94
CA ALA A 131 3.95 3.85 14.57
C ALA A 131 5.49 3.86 14.49
N SER A 132 6.18 4.52 15.42
CA SER A 132 7.65 4.54 15.43
C SER A 132 8.26 3.16 15.75
N ALA A 133 7.62 2.38 16.64
CA ALA A 133 8.05 1.01 16.95
C ALA A 133 7.80 0.09 15.75
N PHE A 134 6.64 0.22 15.10
CA PHE A 134 6.31 -0.53 13.90
C PHE A 134 7.23 -0.19 12.73
N PHE A 135 7.54 1.08 12.49
CA PHE A 135 8.57 1.49 11.53
C PHE A 135 9.92 0.83 11.82
N SER A 136 10.37 0.86 13.09
CA SER A 136 11.63 0.22 13.49
C SER A 136 11.61 -1.29 13.23
N PHE A 137 10.48 -1.96 13.42
CA PHE A 137 10.30 -3.37 13.07
C PHE A 137 10.41 -3.61 11.56
N LEU A 138 9.80 -2.76 10.71
CA LEU A 138 9.93 -2.86 9.25
C LEU A 138 11.39 -2.73 8.82
N GLU A 139 12.10 -1.72 9.33
CA GLU A 139 13.49 -1.43 8.93
C GLU A 139 14.51 -2.44 9.47
N LYS A 140 14.33 -2.90 10.71
CA LYS A 140 15.34 -3.74 11.39
C LYS A 140 15.07 -5.23 11.29
N THR A 141 13.84 -5.63 10.94
CA THR A 141 13.46 -7.04 10.89
C THR A 141 12.96 -7.45 9.51
N VAL A 142 11.95 -6.75 8.98
CA VAL A 142 11.30 -7.17 7.72
C VAL A 142 12.22 -6.94 6.52
N LYS A 143 12.71 -5.72 6.32
CA LYS A 143 13.55 -5.40 5.16
C LYS A 143 14.82 -6.26 5.10
N PRO A 144 15.61 -6.37 6.18
CA PRO A 144 16.80 -7.24 6.15
C PRO A 144 16.49 -8.71 5.87
N TYR A 145 15.38 -9.23 6.39
CA TYR A 145 14.95 -10.60 6.11
C TYR A 145 14.65 -10.81 4.62
N ILE A 146 13.93 -9.87 3.99
CA ILE A 146 13.60 -9.93 2.57
C ILE A 146 14.84 -9.77 1.70
N GLU A 147 15.73 -8.83 2.03
CA GLU A 147 16.98 -8.56 1.30
C GLU A 147 17.96 -9.74 1.35
N GLN A 148 18.03 -10.46 2.47
CA GLN A 148 18.86 -11.66 2.60
C GLN A 148 18.30 -12.85 1.82
N ARG A 149 16.98 -12.93 1.69
CA ARG A 149 16.31 -14.09 1.10
C ARG A 149 16.09 -13.97 -0.41
N PHE A 150 15.99 -12.76 -0.93
CA PHE A 150 15.65 -12.49 -2.32
C PHE A 150 16.61 -11.49 -2.96
N PRO A 151 16.88 -11.60 -4.27
CA PRO A 151 17.65 -10.61 -5.02
C PRO A 151 16.83 -9.31 -5.17
N ILE A 152 16.98 -8.39 -4.24
CA ILE A 152 16.24 -7.12 -4.15
C ILE A 152 17.06 -5.98 -4.74
N ASN A 153 16.42 -5.10 -5.50
CA ASN A 153 16.95 -3.80 -5.84
C ASN A 153 16.70 -2.81 -4.69
N GLN A 154 17.72 -2.56 -3.89
CA GLN A 154 17.60 -1.67 -2.72
C GLN A 154 17.32 -0.20 -3.07
N SER A 155 17.56 0.22 -4.33
CA SER A 155 17.19 1.56 -4.82
C SER A 155 15.78 1.63 -5.43
N ARG A 156 14.98 0.55 -5.36
CA ARG A 156 13.61 0.51 -5.86
C ARG A 156 12.67 -0.16 -4.87
N GLN A 157 12.61 0.38 -3.67
CA GLN A 157 11.72 -0.06 -2.60
C GLN A 157 10.54 0.89 -2.46
N THR A 158 9.34 0.34 -2.34
CA THR A 158 8.08 1.09 -2.25
C THR A 158 7.35 0.72 -0.97
N LEU A 159 6.78 1.72 -0.28
CA LEU A 159 5.83 1.52 0.82
C LEU A 159 4.43 1.90 0.35
N PHE A 160 3.48 0.97 0.47
CA PHE A 160 2.07 1.15 0.13
C PHE A 160 1.19 1.02 1.37
N GLY A 161 0.25 1.93 1.55
CA GLY A 161 -0.79 1.84 2.58
C GLY A 161 -2.07 2.57 2.20
N HIS A 162 -3.19 2.12 2.77
CA HIS A 162 -4.50 2.69 2.56
C HIS A 162 -5.14 3.09 3.89
N SER A 163 -5.89 4.19 3.92
CA SER A 163 -6.59 4.69 5.10
C SER A 163 -5.60 5.04 6.24
N LEU A 164 -5.65 4.36 7.39
CA LEU A 164 -4.61 4.48 8.43
C LEU A 164 -3.23 4.03 7.92
N GLY A 165 -3.17 3.02 7.03
CA GLY A 165 -1.93 2.64 6.34
C GLY A 165 -1.40 3.78 5.47
N GLY A 166 -2.28 4.52 4.78
CA GLY A 166 -1.92 5.72 4.02
C GLY A 166 -1.38 6.85 4.91
N LEU A 167 -1.96 7.02 6.11
CA LEU A 167 -1.45 7.94 7.13
C LEU A 167 -0.04 7.54 7.58
N PHE A 168 0.17 6.24 7.86
CA PHE A 168 1.50 5.72 8.23
C PHE A 168 2.54 5.93 7.13
N VAL A 169 2.17 5.72 5.85
CA VAL A 169 3.04 6.00 4.70
C VAL A 169 3.50 7.46 4.70
N LEU A 170 2.58 8.41 4.93
CA LEU A 170 2.91 9.84 4.99
C LEU A 170 3.77 10.18 6.19
N HIS A 171 3.49 9.61 7.37
CA HIS A 171 4.36 9.77 8.55
C HIS A 171 5.76 9.22 8.30
N THR A 172 5.87 8.06 7.64
CA THR A 172 7.16 7.48 7.27
C THR A 172 7.93 8.39 6.31
N LEU A 173 7.27 8.93 5.29
CA LEU A 173 7.88 9.92 4.38
C LEU A 173 8.38 11.15 5.14
N PHE A 174 7.58 11.67 6.08
CA PHE A 174 7.95 12.88 6.80
C PHE A 174 9.08 12.70 7.81
N GLU A 175 9.17 11.53 8.45
CA GLU A 175 10.19 11.27 9.46
C GLU A 175 11.45 10.60 8.89
N HIS A 176 11.27 9.71 7.92
CA HIS A 176 12.31 8.83 7.35
C HIS A 176 12.23 8.77 5.81
N PRO A 177 12.41 9.91 5.11
CA PRO A 177 12.21 9.98 3.66
C PRO A 177 13.19 9.14 2.83
N ASP A 178 14.30 8.74 3.41
CA ASP A 178 15.32 7.88 2.84
C ASP A 178 15.04 6.38 2.97
N ALA A 179 14.01 6.00 3.75
CA ALA A 179 13.68 4.60 3.99
C ALA A 179 13.16 3.89 2.72
N TYR A 180 12.44 4.61 1.86
CA TYR A 180 11.91 4.09 0.60
C TYR A 180 12.09 5.12 -0.52
N GLN A 181 12.18 4.67 -1.76
CA GLN A 181 12.27 5.56 -2.93
C GLN A 181 10.88 5.97 -3.45
N THR A 182 9.85 5.19 -3.10
CA THR A 182 8.46 5.47 -3.52
C THR A 182 7.50 5.24 -2.35
N TYR A 183 6.62 6.21 -2.16
CA TYR A 183 5.58 6.20 -1.14
C TYR A 183 4.21 6.28 -1.80
N ILE A 184 3.29 5.39 -1.44
CA ILE A 184 1.95 5.34 -2.02
C ILE A 184 0.91 5.40 -0.90
N ALA A 185 0.26 6.54 -0.76
CA ALA A 185 -0.73 6.82 0.25
C ALA A 185 -2.14 6.82 -0.37
N GLY A 186 -2.86 5.71 -0.20
CA GLY A 186 -4.24 5.56 -0.62
C GLY A 186 -5.20 6.11 0.41
N SER A 187 -6.09 6.99 0.02
CA SER A 187 -7.15 7.57 0.88
C SER A 187 -6.68 7.85 2.30
N PRO A 188 -5.54 8.59 2.47
CA PRO A 188 -4.87 8.69 3.76
C PRO A 188 -5.75 9.39 4.81
N SER A 189 -5.79 8.83 6.01
CA SER A 189 -6.59 9.34 7.14
C SER A 189 -5.97 10.59 7.78
N ILE A 190 -5.69 11.64 6.99
CA ILE A 190 -5.03 12.89 7.44
C ILE A 190 -5.81 13.59 8.56
N HIS A 191 -7.14 13.42 8.56
CA HIS A 191 -8.04 13.95 9.58
C HIS A 191 -7.84 13.33 10.98
N TRP A 192 -7.09 12.22 11.10
CA TRP A 192 -6.94 11.47 12.34
C TRP A 192 -6.41 12.31 13.50
N ASN A 193 -5.30 13.00 13.28
CA ASN A 193 -4.75 14.06 14.13
C ASN A 193 -4.15 15.12 13.23
N LYS A 194 -4.96 16.09 12.84
CA LYS A 194 -4.61 17.08 11.83
C LYS A 194 -3.50 18.03 12.28
N GLU A 195 -3.49 18.39 13.56
CA GLU A 195 -2.49 19.31 14.11
C GLU A 195 -1.10 18.67 14.06
N LEU A 196 -0.94 17.48 14.61
CA LEU A 196 0.31 16.73 14.57
C LEU A 196 0.75 16.45 13.12
N PHE A 197 -0.21 16.10 12.24
CA PHE A 197 0.10 15.84 10.83
C PHE A 197 0.71 17.08 10.15
N LEU A 198 0.14 18.24 10.33
CA LEU A 198 0.64 19.51 9.75
C LEU A 198 1.99 19.90 10.36
N GLU A 199 2.21 19.67 11.65
CA GLU A 199 3.50 19.88 12.28
C GLU A 199 4.60 19.02 11.64
N LYS A 200 4.35 17.72 11.47
CA LYS A 200 5.29 16.78 10.82
C LYS A 200 5.55 17.14 9.36
N GLU A 201 4.52 17.51 8.63
CA GLU A 201 4.63 18.00 7.26
C GLU A 201 5.52 19.24 7.18
N HIS A 202 5.34 20.20 8.08
CA HIS A 202 6.15 21.42 8.13
C HIS A 202 7.62 21.12 8.44
N GLN A 203 7.89 20.25 9.42
CA GLN A 203 9.24 19.81 9.76
C GLN A 203 9.93 19.15 8.55
N PHE A 204 9.22 18.25 7.85
CA PHE A 204 9.69 17.61 6.63
C PHE A 204 9.99 18.62 5.51
N THR A 205 9.07 19.57 5.27
CA THR A 205 9.24 20.61 4.25
C THR A 205 10.48 21.46 4.49
N ASN A 206 10.79 21.78 5.74
CA ASN A 206 11.99 22.54 6.09
C ASN A 206 13.25 21.71 5.89
N ARG A 207 13.21 20.42 6.22
CA ARG A 207 14.35 19.51 6.07
C ARG A 207 14.70 19.25 4.59
N ILE A 208 13.70 18.97 3.73
CA ILE A 208 13.95 18.65 2.31
C ILE A 208 14.55 19.84 1.56
N ARG A 209 14.23 21.07 1.95
CA ARG A 209 14.82 22.29 1.38
C ARG A 209 16.30 22.44 1.68
N GLN A 210 16.77 21.85 2.77
CA GLN A 210 18.19 21.90 3.18
C GLN A 210 18.95 20.69 2.64
N VAL A 211 18.32 19.53 2.57
CA VAL A 211 18.91 18.27 2.10
C VAL A 211 17.99 17.69 1.02
N PRO A 212 18.22 18.03 -0.27
CA PRO A 212 17.47 17.47 -1.39
C PRO A 212 17.57 15.93 -1.43
N MET A 213 16.51 15.30 -1.93
CA MET A 213 16.42 13.85 -2.05
C MET A 213 15.81 13.48 -3.41
N ASP A 214 15.79 12.20 -3.75
CA ASP A 214 15.08 11.68 -4.94
C ASP A 214 14.02 10.68 -4.48
N VAL A 215 12.81 11.18 -4.25
CA VAL A 215 11.69 10.43 -3.67
C VAL A 215 10.40 10.72 -4.42
N ARG A 216 9.58 9.70 -4.59
CA ARG A 216 8.31 9.77 -5.30
C ARG A 216 7.13 9.52 -4.35
N LEU A 217 6.12 10.38 -4.42
CA LEU A 217 4.88 10.26 -3.64
C LEU A 217 3.67 10.18 -4.57
N LEU A 218 2.89 9.10 -4.46
CA LEU A 218 1.56 9.01 -5.04
C LEU A 218 0.51 9.14 -3.93
N VAL A 219 -0.41 10.08 -4.09
CA VAL A 219 -1.60 10.22 -3.24
C VAL A 219 -2.83 9.91 -4.10
N GLY A 220 -3.55 8.83 -3.79
CA GLY A 220 -4.73 8.40 -4.53
C GLY A 220 -5.97 8.37 -3.65
N VAL A 221 -7.12 8.86 -4.15
CA VAL A 221 -8.41 8.87 -3.43
C VAL A 221 -9.55 8.52 -4.36
N GLY A 222 -10.64 7.96 -3.83
CA GLY A 222 -11.88 7.78 -4.58
C GLY A 222 -12.70 9.07 -4.64
N GLU A 223 -13.29 9.38 -5.79
CA GLU A 223 -14.09 10.61 -5.98
C GLU A 223 -15.24 10.71 -4.97
N LEU A 224 -15.91 9.58 -4.67
CA LEU A 224 -17.09 9.57 -3.79
C LEU A 224 -16.75 9.81 -2.32
N GLU A 225 -15.46 9.76 -1.95
CA GLU A 225 -15.01 10.10 -0.59
C GLU A 225 -15.17 11.60 -0.26
N LYS A 226 -15.41 12.44 -1.26
CA LYS A 226 -15.75 13.87 -1.07
C LYS A 226 -16.98 14.11 -0.21
N HIS A 227 -17.90 13.12 -0.16
CA HIS A 227 -19.08 13.16 0.65
C HIS A 227 -18.88 12.63 2.09
N HIS A 228 -17.69 12.09 2.37
CA HIS A 228 -17.36 11.60 3.71
C HIS A 228 -17.18 12.76 4.69
N PRO A 229 -17.73 12.69 5.90
CA PRO A 229 -17.63 13.77 6.90
C PRO A 229 -16.20 14.20 7.22
N CYS A 230 -15.23 13.31 7.05
CA CYS A 230 -13.80 13.57 7.28
C CYS A 230 -13.12 14.30 6.12
N GLN A 231 -13.83 14.68 5.05
CA GLN A 231 -13.32 15.47 3.92
C GLN A 231 -12.02 14.92 3.31
N MET A 232 -11.94 13.59 3.10
CA MET A 232 -10.69 12.91 2.74
C MET A 232 -10.07 13.45 1.45
N ASN A 233 -10.87 13.67 0.39
CA ASN A 233 -10.39 14.26 -0.88
C ASN A 233 -9.78 15.65 -0.67
N ALA A 234 -10.46 16.51 0.09
CA ALA A 234 -9.99 17.88 0.35
C ALA A 234 -8.63 17.86 1.08
N HIS A 235 -8.47 16.99 2.08
CA HIS A 235 -7.20 16.85 2.80
C HIS A 235 -6.10 16.31 1.91
N ALA A 236 -6.36 15.25 1.14
CA ALA A 236 -5.40 14.63 0.24
C ALA A 236 -4.97 15.60 -0.89
N LYS A 237 -5.92 16.29 -1.52
CA LYS A 237 -5.64 17.30 -2.55
C LYS A 237 -4.85 18.48 -2.00
N SER A 238 -5.22 18.95 -0.80
CA SER A 238 -4.52 20.05 -0.12
C SER A 238 -3.07 19.66 0.20
N LEU A 239 -2.84 18.43 0.70
CA LEU A 239 -1.50 17.90 0.89
C LEU A 239 -0.71 17.89 -0.42
N ALA A 240 -1.25 17.28 -1.47
CA ALA A 240 -0.56 17.17 -2.75
C ALA A 240 -0.16 18.56 -3.29
N ASN A 241 -1.05 19.55 -3.20
CA ASN A 241 -0.76 20.92 -3.63
C ASN A 241 0.39 21.56 -2.82
N ARG A 242 0.53 21.25 -1.54
CA ARG A 242 1.66 21.74 -0.72
C ARG A 242 2.96 21.00 -1.03
N MET A 243 2.89 19.74 -1.45
CA MET A 243 4.06 18.92 -1.81
C MET A 243 4.60 19.22 -3.21
N LEU A 244 3.74 19.62 -4.17
CA LEU A 244 4.13 19.87 -5.57
C LEU A 244 5.36 20.79 -5.72
N PRO A 245 5.47 21.95 -5.01
CA PRO A 245 6.63 22.83 -5.13
C PRO A 245 7.95 22.19 -4.64
N LEU A 246 7.87 21.11 -3.86
CA LEU A 246 9.05 20.42 -3.34
C LEU A 246 9.76 19.56 -4.41
N SER A 247 9.20 19.49 -5.64
CA SER A 247 9.88 18.90 -6.80
C SER A 247 11.22 19.56 -7.10
N LEU A 248 11.38 20.83 -6.78
CA LEU A 248 12.66 21.55 -6.85
C LEU A 248 13.74 20.98 -5.92
N TYR A 249 13.33 20.20 -4.92
CA TYR A 249 14.20 19.57 -3.93
C TYR A 249 14.16 18.04 -4.04
N GLY A 250 13.58 17.52 -5.14
CA GLY A 250 13.58 16.09 -5.46
C GLY A 250 12.42 15.26 -4.89
N LEU A 251 11.34 15.89 -4.39
CA LEU A 251 10.09 15.19 -4.08
C LEU A 251 9.13 15.26 -5.26
N HIS A 252 8.94 14.17 -5.97
CA HIS A 252 8.02 14.09 -7.10
C HIS A 252 6.64 13.59 -6.66
N THR A 253 5.70 14.51 -6.54
CA THR A 253 4.34 14.21 -6.05
C THR A 253 3.34 14.08 -7.20
N THR A 254 2.52 13.03 -7.17
CA THR A 254 1.37 12.80 -8.05
C THR A 254 0.11 12.67 -7.21
N TYR A 255 -0.98 13.27 -7.65
CA TYR A 255 -2.32 13.14 -7.06
C TYR A 255 -3.29 12.58 -8.08
N HIS A 256 -3.99 11.50 -7.70
CA HIS A 256 -5.06 10.94 -8.54
C HIS A 256 -6.36 10.84 -7.74
N GLU A 257 -7.44 11.35 -8.33
CA GLU A 257 -8.80 11.15 -7.87
C GLU A 257 -9.51 10.20 -8.85
N PHE A 258 -9.90 9.03 -8.36
CA PHE A 258 -10.47 7.97 -9.18
C PHE A 258 -12.00 8.17 -9.28
N PRO A 259 -12.54 8.39 -10.50
CA PRO A 259 -13.96 8.61 -10.71
C PRO A 259 -14.81 7.43 -10.21
N GLU A 260 -15.98 7.73 -9.66
CA GLU A 260 -16.98 6.76 -9.20
C GLU A 260 -16.53 5.82 -8.08
N GLU A 261 -15.30 5.97 -7.56
CA GLU A 261 -14.77 5.13 -6.49
C GLU A 261 -14.98 5.73 -5.11
N GLY A 262 -15.33 4.86 -4.15
CA GLY A 262 -15.40 5.18 -2.73
C GLY A 262 -14.18 4.68 -1.97
N HIS A 263 -14.21 4.80 -0.65
CA HIS A 263 -13.07 4.52 0.24
C HIS A 263 -12.50 3.10 0.09
N THR A 264 -13.34 2.10 -0.15
CA THR A 264 -12.89 0.70 -0.30
C THR A 264 -12.76 0.30 -1.76
N SER A 265 -13.70 0.73 -2.61
CA SER A 265 -13.71 0.34 -4.02
C SER A 265 -12.57 0.96 -4.82
N VAL A 266 -11.94 2.02 -4.33
CA VAL A 266 -10.76 2.63 -4.94
C VAL A 266 -9.53 1.69 -4.94
N LEU A 267 -9.48 0.71 -4.05
CA LEU A 267 -8.29 -0.13 -3.86
C LEU A 267 -7.82 -0.83 -5.15
N PRO A 268 -8.64 -1.55 -5.93
CA PRO A 268 -8.16 -2.22 -7.14
C PRO A 268 -7.59 -1.26 -8.20
N VAL A 269 -8.23 -0.12 -8.42
CA VAL A 269 -7.76 0.86 -9.41
C VAL A 269 -6.52 1.59 -8.93
N LEU A 270 -6.43 1.92 -7.65
CA LEU A 270 -5.23 2.49 -7.03
C LEU A 270 -4.05 1.52 -7.08
N MET A 271 -4.26 0.22 -6.83
CA MET A 271 -3.21 -0.80 -6.92
C MET A 271 -2.64 -0.88 -8.35
N ASN A 272 -3.50 -0.84 -9.36
CA ASN A 272 -3.06 -0.82 -10.76
C ASN A 272 -2.22 0.42 -11.07
N ASP A 273 -2.61 1.58 -10.56
CA ASP A 273 -1.88 2.82 -10.75
C ASP A 273 -0.56 2.82 -9.98
N ALA A 274 -0.58 2.30 -8.75
CA ALA A 274 0.59 2.12 -7.90
C ALA A 274 1.71 1.31 -8.58
N PHE A 275 1.35 0.24 -9.28
CA PHE A 275 2.34 -0.56 -10.01
C PHE A 275 2.96 0.21 -11.17
N ARG A 276 2.17 0.93 -11.95
CA ARG A 276 2.72 1.80 -13.01
C ARG A 276 3.60 2.89 -12.43
N PHE A 277 3.18 3.49 -11.33
CA PHE A 277 3.95 4.55 -10.66
C PHE A 277 5.27 4.02 -10.10
N ALA A 278 5.28 2.86 -9.41
CA ALA A 278 6.46 2.33 -8.74
C ALA A 278 7.38 1.52 -9.67
N PHE A 279 6.82 0.78 -10.62
CA PHE A 279 7.52 -0.28 -11.35
C PHE A 279 7.58 -0.04 -12.86
N TYR A 280 7.39 1.22 -13.30
CA TYR A 280 7.51 1.54 -14.72
C TYR A 280 8.89 1.15 -15.25
N HIS A 281 8.90 0.48 -16.41
CA HIS A 281 10.12 0.15 -17.13
C HIS A 281 10.73 1.43 -17.69
N GLN A 282 11.79 1.91 -17.09
CA GLN A 282 12.60 2.99 -17.66
C GLN A 282 13.53 2.39 -18.70
N ASP A 283 13.09 2.35 -19.95
CA ASP A 283 14.01 2.15 -21.07
C ASP A 283 14.64 3.52 -21.36
N PRO A 284 15.99 3.66 -21.31
CA PRO A 284 16.64 4.97 -21.53
C PRO A 284 16.47 5.51 -22.97
N LEU A 285 15.79 4.79 -23.87
CA LEU A 285 15.79 5.07 -25.31
C LEU A 285 14.45 5.55 -25.92
N THR A 286 13.37 5.75 -25.14
CA THR A 286 12.09 6.19 -25.75
C THR A 286 11.39 7.30 -24.97
N THR A 287 11.99 8.49 -24.99
CA THR A 287 11.29 9.75 -24.59
C THR A 287 10.31 10.24 -25.67
N THR A 288 10.10 9.49 -26.76
CA THR A 288 9.35 9.96 -27.93
C THR A 288 7.88 9.48 -27.95
N ASP A 289 7.50 8.45 -27.19
CA ASP A 289 6.16 7.82 -27.31
C ASP A 289 5.11 8.26 -26.28
N LEU A 290 5.42 9.24 -25.43
CA LEU A 290 4.49 9.72 -24.38
C LEU A 290 3.53 10.82 -24.85
N LYS A 291 3.47 11.16 -26.15
CA LYS A 291 2.60 12.23 -26.69
C LYS A 291 1.32 11.75 -27.37
N GLU A 292 1.06 10.44 -27.46
CA GLU A 292 -0.11 9.89 -28.16
C GLU A 292 -0.95 8.90 -27.34
N ARG A 293 -1.10 9.13 -26.01
CA ARG A 293 -2.11 8.38 -25.22
C ARG A 293 -2.94 9.29 -24.35
#